data_4c1dd58d36c4103e458c5d7d30af7db5
#
_entry.id   4c1dd58d36c4103e458c5d7d30af7db5
#
_cell.length_a   1.000
_cell.length_b   1.000
_cell.length_c   1.000
_cell.angle_alpha   90.00
_cell.angle_beta   90.00
_cell.angle_gamma   90.00
#
_symmetry.space_group_name_H-M   'P 1'
#
loop_
_entity.id
_entity.type
_entity.pdbx_description
1 polymer ?
#
loop_
_entity_poly.entity_id
_entity_poly.type
_entity_poly.pdbx_seq_one_letter_code
_entity_poly.pdbx_strand_id
1 'polypeptide(L)'
;MEQNIVFGIDVSSHSSTVCVVIDRIKQGKPFTISNDSFGYQKLLDHLNRYLITPLVVFESTGVYSLSLQAFLEENHIKYLKLNPLKAKKLMDNN
;
A
#
# COMPACT_ATOMS: atom_id res chain seq x y z
N MET A 1 -2.69 23.81 0.92
CA MET A 1 -2.51 22.77 1.94
C MET A 1 -2.27 21.42 1.29
N GLU A 2 -1.28 20.71 1.79
CA GLU A 2 -0.99 19.40 1.26
C GLU A 2 -2.01 18.38 1.78
N GLN A 3 -2.45 17.51 0.90
CA GLN A 3 -3.30 16.38 1.29
C GLN A 3 -2.44 15.21 1.76
N ASN A 4 -2.89 14.53 2.79
CA ASN A 4 -2.27 13.29 3.24
C ASN A 4 -2.95 12.13 2.53
N ILE A 5 -2.29 11.61 1.52
CA ILE A 5 -2.82 10.53 0.70
C ILE A 5 -2.04 9.25 1.03
N VAL A 6 -2.78 8.23 1.45
CA VAL A 6 -2.21 6.94 1.83
C VAL A 6 -2.90 5.83 1.05
N PHE A 7 -2.10 4.95 0.47
CA PHE A 7 -2.59 3.71 -0.13
C PHE A 7 -2.26 2.58 0.84
N GLY A 8 -3.29 2.06 1.51
CA GLY A 8 -3.13 0.91 2.39
C GLY A 8 -3.31 -0.37 1.58
N ILE A 9 -2.33 -1.26 1.65
CA ILE A 9 -2.34 -2.48 0.83
C ILE A 9 -2.33 -3.71 1.73
N ASP A 10 -3.34 -4.56 1.56
CA ASP A 10 -3.43 -5.86 2.20
C ASP A 10 -2.93 -6.89 1.21
N VAL A 11 -1.74 -7.42 1.45
CA VAL A 11 -1.04 -8.33 0.53
C VAL A 11 -1.42 -9.77 0.82
N SER A 12 -1.85 -10.50 -0.21
CA SER A 12 -2.09 -11.95 -0.17
C SER A 12 -1.16 -12.63 -1.17
N SER A 13 -1.32 -13.96 -1.32
CA SER A 13 -0.42 -14.74 -2.16
C SER A 13 -0.48 -14.38 -3.64
N HIS A 14 -1.67 -14.20 -4.21
CA HIS A 14 -1.84 -13.97 -5.64
C HIS A 14 -2.35 -12.58 -5.97
N SER A 15 -2.95 -11.90 -5.01
CA SER A 15 -3.54 -10.59 -5.20
C SER A 15 -3.36 -9.74 -3.97
N SER A 16 -3.58 -8.46 -4.13
CA SER A 16 -3.55 -7.51 -3.01
C SER A 16 -4.75 -6.58 -3.12
N THR A 17 -5.27 -6.17 -1.97
CA THR A 17 -6.40 -5.24 -1.91
C THR A 17 -5.88 -3.87 -1.50
N VAL A 18 -6.24 -2.85 -2.28
CA VAL A 18 -5.76 -1.48 -2.09
C VAL A 18 -6.91 -0.61 -1.62
N CYS A 19 -6.68 0.10 -0.52
CA CYS A 19 -7.61 1.07 0.03
C CYS A 19 -6.96 2.44 -0.01
N VAL A 20 -7.64 3.42 -0.57
CA VAL A 20 -7.13 4.79 -0.67
C VAL A 20 -7.77 5.64 0.42
N VAL A 21 -6.92 6.35 1.16
CA VAL A 21 -7.36 7.23 2.26
C VAL A 21 -6.77 8.61 2.02
N ILE A 22 -7.62 9.63 1.99
CA ILE A 22 -7.20 11.04 1.86
C ILE A 22 -7.67 11.78 3.10
N ASP A 23 -6.72 12.38 3.82
CA ASP A 23 -7.01 13.15 5.04
C ASP A 23 -7.88 12.34 6.02
N ARG A 24 -7.54 11.04 6.18
CA ARG A 24 -8.22 10.09 7.10
C ARG A 24 -9.60 9.63 6.63
N ILE A 25 -9.98 9.95 5.41
CA ILE A 25 -11.28 9.55 4.87
C ILE A 25 -11.05 8.57 3.72
N LYS A 26 -11.70 7.40 3.80
CA LYS A 26 -11.63 6.40 2.75
C LYS A 26 -12.24 6.95 1.47
N GLN A 27 -11.58 6.68 0.35
CA GLN A 27 -11.99 7.13 -0.97
C GLN A 27 -12.53 5.97 -1.78
N GLY A 28 -13.85 5.88 -1.91
CA GLY A 28 -14.48 4.86 -2.71
C GLY A 28 -14.33 3.45 -2.13
N LYS A 29 -14.51 2.47 -2.97
CA LYS A 29 -14.36 1.07 -2.59
C LYS A 29 -12.93 0.61 -2.79
N PRO A 30 -12.44 -0.31 -1.94
CA PRO A 30 -11.13 -0.92 -2.19
C PRO A 30 -11.11 -1.61 -3.55
N PHE A 31 -9.95 -1.67 -4.17
CA PHE A 31 -9.79 -2.39 -5.42
C PHE A 31 -8.68 -3.42 -5.29
N THR A 32 -8.75 -4.45 -6.12
CA THR A 32 -7.79 -5.56 -6.08
C THR A 32 -6.82 -5.46 -7.25
N ILE A 33 -5.56 -5.76 -6.98
CA ILE A 33 -4.54 -5.88 -8.01
C ILE A 33 -3.95 -7.29 -7.94
N SER A 34 -3.51 -7.82 -9.09
CA SER A 34 -2.73 -9.05 -9.09
C SER A 34 -1.30 -8.75 -8.65
N ASN A 35 -0.64 -9.73 -7.99
CA ASN A 35 0.73 -9.56 -7.51
C ASN A 35 1.74 -9.90 -8.60
N ASP A 36 1.64 -9.20 -9.72
CA ASP A 36 2.50 -9.37 -10.88
C ASP A 36 2.65 -8.02 -11.58
N SER A 37 3.36 -8.01 -12.71
CA SER A 37 3.63 -6.77 -13.44
C SER A 37 2.35 -6.04 -13.87
N PHE A 38 1.30 -6.78 -14.22
CA PHE A 38 0.03 -6.16 -14.62
C PHE A 38 -0.63 -5.45 -13.44
N GLY A 39 -0.69 -6.10 -12.29
CA GLY A 39 -1.28 -5.52 -11.09
C GLY A 39 -0.47 -4.34 -10.58
N TYR A 40 0.83 -4.44 -10.60
CA TYR A 40 1.70 -3.33 -10.17
C TYR A 40 1.62 -2.15 -11.12
N GLN A 41 1.45 -2.38 -12.42
CA GLN A 41 1.23 -1.28 -13.35
C GLN A 41 -0.10 -0.57 -13.07
N LYS A 42 -1.14 -1.32 -12.74
CA LYS A 42 -2.43 -0.76 -12.32
C LYS A 42 -2.26 0.10 -11.07
N LEU A 43 -1.49 -0.39 -10.09
CA LEU A 43 -1.20 0.37 -8.88
C LEU A 43 -0.47 1.67 -9.22
N LEU A 44 0.54 1.60 -10.06
CA LEU A 44 1.31 2.77 -10.46
C LEU A 44 0.43 3.80 -11.16
N ASP A 45 -0.48 3.36 -12.03
CA ASP A 45 -1.41 4.24 -12.71
C ASP A 45 -2.30 4.99 -11.71
N HIS A 46 -2.75 4.30 -10.66
CA HIS A 46 -3.53 4.93 -9.60
C HIS A 46 -2.69 5.94 -8.81
N LEU A 47 -1.45 5.58 -8.47
CA LEU A 47 -0.56 6.48 -7.74
C LEU A 47 -0.26 7.75 -8.54
N ASN A 48 -0.11 7.61 -9.85
CA ASN A 48 0.24 8.71 -10.74
C ASN A 48 -0.92 9.68 -11.01
N ARG A 49 -2.12 9.38 -10.52
CA ARG A 49 -3.25 10.31 -10.62
C ARG A 49 -3.12 11.52 -9.70
N TYR A 50 -2.20 11.45 -8.75
CA TYR A 50 -2.02 12.50 -7.75
C TYR A 50 -0.78 13.32 -8.06
N LEU A 51 -0.83 14.63 -7.81
CA LEU A 51 0.30 15.53 -8.06
C LEU A 51 1.49 15.17 -7.15
N ILE A 52 1.19 14.80 -5.91
CA ILE A 52 2.19 14.32 -4.96
C ILE A 52 1.96 12.83 -4.80
N THR A 53 3.01 12.03 -4.99
CA THR A 53 2.90 10.58 -4.90
C THR A 53 2.45 10.17 -3.49
N PRO A 54 1.36 9.38 -3.39
CA PRO A 54 0.89 8.92 -2.09
C PRO A 54 1.90 8.05 -1.36
N LEU A 55 1.79 7.98 -0.05
CA LEU A 55 2.52 7.03 0.76
C LEU A 55 1.83 5.68 0.68
N VAL A 56 2.60 4.63 0.43
CA VAL A 56 2.09 3.25 0.43
C VAL A 56 2.39 2.62 1.78
N VAL A 57 1.38 1.99 2.39
CA VAL A 57 1.53 1.31 3.68
C VAL A 57 1.05 -0.13 3.54
N PHE A 58 1.87 -1.08 3.95
CA PHE A 58 1.50 -2.49 3.91
C PHE A 58 2.19 -3.25 5.03
N GLU A 59 1.61 -4.40 5.41
CA GLU A 59 2.24 -5.26 6.40
C GLU A 59 3.21 -6.24 5.74
N SER A 60 4.25 -6.58 6.48
CA SER A 60 5.21 -7.61 6.09
C SER A 60 4.56 -8.99 6.24
N THR A 61 4.12 -9.57 5.11
CA THR A 61 3.43 -10.87 5.09
C THR A 61 4.29 -11.91 4.38
N GLY A 62 5.31 -12.40 5.08
CA GLY A 62 6.20 -13.41 4.53
C GLY A 62 6.79 -12.99 3.19
N VAL A 63 6.86 -13.95 2.27
CA VAL A 63 7.48 -13.70 0.95
C VAL A 63 6.60 -12.89 0.00
N TYR A 64 5.28 -12.83 0.27
CA TYR A 64 4.35 -12.22 -0.68
C TYR A 64 4.52 -10.69 -0.79
N SER A 65 5.01 -10.04 0.27
CA SER A 65 5.23 -8.60 0.25
C SER A 65 6.54 -8.21 -0.42
N LEU A 66 7.45 -9.15 -0.70
CA LEU A 66 8.77 -8.83 -1.26
C LEU A 66 8.68 -8.27 -2.68
N SER A 67 7.82 -8.82 -3.52
CA SER A 67 7.67 -8.33 -4.89
C SER A 67 7.06 -6.93 -4.92
N LEU A 68 6.10 -6.66 -4.03
CA LEU A 68 5.53 -5.32 -3.90
C LEU A 68 6.60 -4.34 -3.46
N GLN A 69 7.38 -4.70 -2.45
CA GLN A 69 8.46 -3.85 -1.95
C GLN A 69 9.47 -3.53 -3.05
N ALA A 70 9.90 -4.54 -3.81
CA ALA A 70 10.84 -4.35 -4.91
C ALA A 70 10.28 -3.38 -5.97
N PHE A 71 9.01 -3.54 -6.32
CA PHE A 71 8.34 -2.65 -7.26
C PHE A 71 8.33 -1.20 -6.76
N LEU A 72 7.98 -1.00 -5.48
CA LEU A 72 7.93 0.34 -4.90
C LEU A 72 9.32 0.99 -4.91
N GLU A 73 10.36 0.23 -4.56
CA GLU A 73 11.74 0.73 -4.54
C GLU A 73 12.23 1.07 -5.96
N GLU A 74 11.92 0.23 -6.93
CA GLU A 74 12.30 0.48 -8.33
C GLU A 74 11.68 1.76 -8.88
N ASN A 75 10.49 2.12 -8.42
CA ASN A 75 9.77 3.30 -8.88
C ASN A 75 9.91 4.49 -7.94
N HIS A 76 10.80 4.40 -6.96
CA HIS A 76 11.08 5.47 -5.99
C HIS A 76 9.82 5.94 -5.25
N ILE A 77 8.94 5.01 -4.92
CA ILE A 77 7.71 5.29 -4.19
C ILE A 77 7.97 5.08 -2.70
N LYS A 78 7.66 6.10 -1.90
CA LYS A 78 7.82 6.00 -0.44
C LYS A 78 6.80 5.02 0.14
N TYR A 79 7.27 4.19 1.06
CA TYR A 79 6.39 3.21 1.69
C TYR A 79 6.77 2.99 3.15
N LEU A 80 5.80 2.50 3.91
CA LEU A 80 5.99 1.99 5.25
C LEU A 80 5.64 0.50 5.24
N LYS A 81 6.61 -0.31 5.62
CA LYS A 81 6.40 -1.75 5.76
C LYS A 81 6.22 -2.03 7.25
N LEU A 82 5.00 -2.35 7.65
CA LEU A 82 4.68 -2.59 9.05
C LEU A 82 5.00 -4.03 9.42
N ASN A 83 5.61 -4.20 10.59
CA ASN A 83 5.80 -5.52 11.17
C ASN A 83 4.50 -5.92 11.86
N PRO A 84 3.85 -7.06 11.48
CA PRO A 84 2.58 -7.45 12.08
C PRO A 84 2.64 -7.57 13.60
N LEU A 85 3.76 -8.05 14.15
CA LEU A 85 3.92 -8.17 15.59
C LEU A 85 3.96 -6.80 16.26
N LYS A 86 4.66 -5.83 15.67
CA LYS A 86 4.70 -4.48 16.19
C LYS A 86 3.35 -3.78 16.06
N ALA A 87 2.67 -3.98 14.94
CA ALA A 87 1.35 -3.39 14.73
C ALA A 87 0.36 -3.91 15.77
N LYS A 88 0.36 -5.23 16.01
CA LYS A 88 -0.49 -5.83 17.02
C LYS A 88 -0.18 -5.30 18.41
N LYS A 89 1.11 -5.19 18.75
CA LYS A 89 1.56 -4.70 20.05
C LYS A 89 1.11 -3.27 20.30
N LEU A 90 1.18 -2.43 19.27
CA LEU A 90 0.71 -1.04 19.37
C LEU A 90 -0.79 -0.96 19.55
N MET A 91 -1.53 -1.84 18.88
CA MET A 91 -2.99 -1.87 18.98
C MET A 91 -3.48 -2.44 20.30
N ASP A 92 -2.75 -3.39 20.88
CA ASP A 92 -3.10 -4.05 22.13
C ASP A 92 -2.58 -3.30 23.35
N ASN A 93 -1.79 -2.29 23.15
CA ASN A 93 -1.15 -1.55 24.25
C ASN A 93 -2.06 -0.45 24.78
N ASN A 94 -2.73 -0.73 25.84
CA ASN A 94 -3.57 0.25 26.54
C ASN A 94 -3.00 0.56 27.90
#